data_6da618e71e29a5bca8e932049bbea899
#
_entry.id   6da618e71e29a5bca8e932049bbea899
#
_cell.length_a   1.000
_cell.length_b   1.000
_cell.length_c   1.000
_cell.angle_alpha   90.00
_cell.angle_beta   90.00
_cell.angle_gamma   90.00
#
_symmetry.space_group_name_H-M   'P 1'
#
loop_
_entity.id
_entity.type
_entity.pdbx_description
1 polymer ?
#
loop_
_entity_poly.entity_id
_entity_poly.type
_entity_poly.pdbx_seq_one_letter_code
_entity_poly.pdbx_strand_id
1 'polypeptide(L)'
;LIDDLPGLQETLNKIAETLGVVGLTGPSLVLKGILPMVGNWAGAGNRANEKDLEELAKILLYLESAAASLERTRMSDESLATASEQAQKQVVALTELAQAERIVVQESEAGLSLTKRAITAFSESGFDLSHIRNISKTLESVWGAMVMLEQKRAAAALHCCIQFVDEVLLGPEQPDVLKELLETFADVIISIEYFLDTAPTIAKLDNSVLQVAEDSLAALGYPVKAG
;
A
#
# COMPACT_ATOMS: atom_id res chain seq x y z
N LEU A 1 5.38 9.85 -27.60
CA LEU A 1 6.17 9.15 -26.53
C LEU A 1 5.70 7.70 -26.27
N ILE A 2 4.57 7.26 -26.82
CA ILE A 2 4.01 5.91 -26.60
C ILE A 2 4.39 4.95 -27.76
N ASP A 3 4.94 5.47 -28.86
CA ASP A 3 5.16 4.69 -30.09
C ASP A 3 6.48 3.92 -30.12
N ASP A 4 7.32 3.98 -29.06
CA ASP A 4 8.67 3.39 -29.07
C ASP A 4 8.93 2.39 -27.92
N LEU A 5 7.89 1.77 -27.38
CA LEU A 5 8.04 0.74 -26.34
C LEU A 5 8.83 -0.50 -26.79
N PRO A 6 8.68 -1.01 -28.03
CA PRO A 6 9.54 -2.10 -28.53
C PRO A 6 11.02 -1.68 -28.59
N GLY A 7 11.31 -0.45 -29.01
CA GLY A 7 12.66 0.12 -29.00
C GLY A 7 13.24 0.26 -27.60
N LEU A 8 12.42 0.60 -26.61
CA LEU A 8 12.82 0.66 -25.22
C LEU A 8 13.26 -0.72 -24.70
N GLN A 9 12.46 -1.77 -24.94
CA GLN A 9 12.80 -3.13 -24.52
C GLN A 9 14.12 -3.59 -25.14
N GLU A 10 14.31 -3.37 -26.44
CA GLU A 10 15.54 -3.72 -27.13
C GLU A 10 16.76 -2.96 -26.58
N THR A 11 16.59 -1.67 -26.30
CA THR A 11 17.64 -0.82 -25.71
C THR A 11 18.03 -1.32 -24.32
N LEU A 12 17.05 -1.61 -23.45
CA LEU A 12 17.31 -2.14 -22.11
C LEU A 12 17.99 -3.51 -22.14
N ASN A 13 17.62 -4.36 -23.10
CA ASN A 13 18.29 -5.67 -23.28
C ASN A 13 19.76 -5.50 -23.70
N LYS A 14 20.06 -4.61 -24.66
CA LYS A 14 21.43 -4.29 -25.08
C LYS A 14 22.28 -3.74 -23.92
N ILE A 15 21.68 -2.87 -23.11
CA ILE A 15 22.35 -2.35 -21.90
C ILE A 15 22.64 -3.50 -20.94
N ALA A 16 21.67 -4.39 -20.67
CA ALA A 16 21.87 -5.54 -19.80
C ALA A 16 22.99 -6.47 -20.27
N GLU A 17 23.07 -6.76 -21.57
CA GLU A 17 24.14 -7.56 -22.15
C GLU A 17 25.51 -6.86 -22.01
N THR A 18 25.56 -5.56 -22.29
CA THR A 18 26.78 -4.77 -22.17
C THR A 18 27.29 -4.78 -20.72
N LEU A 19 26.40 -4.56 -19.74
CA LEU A 19 26.73 -4.63 -18.32
C LEU A 19 27.29 -5.98 -17.92
N GLY A 20 26.72 -7.07 -18.46
CA GLY A 20 27.21 -8.43 -18.24
C GLY A 20 28.64 -8.64 -18.79
N VAL A 21 28.93 -8.10 -19.97
CA VAL A 21 30.26 -8.22 -20.61
C VAL A 21 31.33 -7.42 -19.83
N VAL A 22 30.98 -6.27 -19.28
CA VAL A 22 31.90 -5.45 -18.44
C VAL A 22 32.02 -5.95 -16.99
N GLY A 23 31.45 -7.10 -16.66
CA GLY A 23 31.55 -7.71 -15.33
C GLY A 23 30.53 -7.20 -14.31
N LEU A 24 29.63 -6.30 -14.68
CA LEU A 24 28.55 -5.82 -13.85
C LEU A 24 27.35 -6.78 -13.85
N THR A 25 27.57 -7.99 -13.33
CA THR A 25 26.59 -9.08 -13.37
C THR A 25 25.33 -8.76 -12.57
N GLY A 26 25.44 -8.10 -11.41
CA GLY A 26 24.29 -7.68 -10.59
C GLY A 26 23.37 -6.70 -11.34
N PRO A 27 23.85 -5.53 -11.77
CA PRO A 27 23.09 -4.60 -12.60
C PRO A 27 22.50 -5.23 -13.87
N SER A 28 23.24 -6.12 -14.54
CA SER A 28 22.76 -6.88 -15.70
C SER A 28 21.54 -7.75 -15.37
N LEU A 29 21.60 -8.50 -14.26
CA LEU A 29 20.51 -9.38 -13.80
C LEU A 29 19.26 -8.59 -13.40
N VAL A 30 19.43 -7.48 -12.66
CA VAL A 30 18.33 -6.61 -12.28
C VAL A 30 17.60 -6.06 -13.50
N LEU A 31 18.37 -5.61 -14.51
CA LEU A 31 17.79 -5.07 -15.74
C LEU A 31 17.08 -6.15 -16.56
N LYS A 32 17.65 -7.38 -16.63
CA LYS A 32 16.99 -8.53 -17.28
C LYS A 32 15.67 -8.91 -16.58
N GLY A 33 15.58 -8.74 -15.27
CA GLY A 33 14.39 -9.05 -14.49
C GLY A 33 13.17 -8.21 -14.86
N ILE A 34 13.36 -6.96 -15.32
CA ILE A 34 12.26 -6.07 -15.72
C ILE A 34 11.88 -6.16 -17.20
N LEU A 35 12.70 -6.80 -18.04
CA LEU A 35 12.40 -6.92 -19.48
C LEU A 35 11.03 -7.54 -19.78
N PRO A 36 10.56 -8.60 -19.08
CA PRO A 36 9.23 -9.15 -19.29
C PRO A 36 8.10 -8.13 -19.00
N MET A 37 8.27 -7.30 -17.97
CA MET A 37 7.32 -6.24 -17.62
C MET A 37 7.22 -5.20 -18.75
N VAL A 38 8.36 -4.71 -19.22
CA VAL A 38 8.44 -3.76 -20.35
C VAL A 38 7.88 -4.38 -21.64
N GLY A 39 8.16 -5.66 -21.88
CA GLY A 39 7.63 -6.40 -23.03
C GLY A 39 6.10 -6.53 -23.01
N ASN A 40 5.50 -6.68 -21.85
CA ASN A 40 4.04 -6.71 -21.67
C ASN A 40 3.38 -5.37 -22.05
N TRP A 41 4.05 -4.24 -21.83
CA TRP A 41 3.52 -2.95 -22.27
C TRP A 41 3.53 -2.82 -23.80
N ALA A 42 4.56 -3.37 -24.45
CA ALA A 42 4.70 -3.31 -25.91
C ALA A 42 3.72 -4.25 -26.64
N GLY A 43 3.37 -5.41 -26.03
CA GLY A 43 2.64 -6.48 -26.73
C GLY A 43 1.11 -6.42 -26.60
N ALA A 44 0.56 -5.82 -25.55
CA ALA A 44 -0.86 -5.92 -25.21
C ALA A 44 -1.66 -4.62 -25.38
N GLY A 45 -1.05 -3.54 -25.89
CA GLY A 45 -1.70 -2.21 -25.90
C GLY A 45 -2.01 -1.71 -24.48
N ASN A 46 -1.51 -2.39 -23.47
CA ASN A 46 -1.64 -2.01 -22.07
C ASN A 46 -0.73 -0.82 -21.80
N ARG A 47 -1.31 0.25 -21.30
CA ARG A 47 -0.52 1.37 -20.79
C ARG A 47 0.28 0.89 -19.59
N ALA A 48 1.57 1.26 -19.54
CA ALA A 48 2.37 1.13 -18.33
C ALA A 48 1.61 1.78 -17.17
N ASN A 49 1.37 1.03 -16.11
CA ASN A 49 0.77 1.61 -14.91
C ASN A 49 1.84 2.42 -14.15
N GLU A 50 1.40 3.31 -13.29
CA GLU A 50 2.27 4.23 -12.57
C GLU A 50 3.28 3.48 -11.68
N LYS A 51 2.89 2.35 -11.13
CA LYS A 51 3.72 1.50 -10.28
C LYS A 51 4.87 0.85 -11.05
N ASP A 52 4.58 0.32 -12.25
CA ASP A 52 5.61 -0.29 -13.09
C ASP A 52 6.60 0.77 -13.59
N LEU A 53 6.13 2.00 -13.86
CA LEU A 53 6.99 3.13 -14.21
C LEU A 53 7.89 3.55 -13.04
N GLU A 54 7.36 3.55 -11.82
CA GLU A 54 8.14 3.84 -10.61
C GLU A 54 9.22 2.78 -10.36
N GLU A 55 8.88 1.49 -10.55
CA GLU A 55 9.84 0.38 -10.43
C GLU A 55 10.95 0.51 -11.50
N LEU A 56 10.58 0.79 -12.75
CA LEU A 56 11.55 1.05 -13.81
C LEU A 56 12.45 2.24 -13.46
N ALA A 57 11.88 3.34 -12.97
CA ALA A 57 12.65 4.53 -12.59
C ALA A 57 13.65 4.24 -11.45
N LYS A 58 13.25 3.48 -10.42
CA LYS A 58 14.14 3.04 -9.33
C LYS A 58 15.32 2.22 -9.86
N ILE A 59 15.05 1.31 -10.78
CA ILE A 59 16.09 0.47 -11.38
C ILE A 59 17.04 1.30 -12.25
N LEU A 60 16.52 2.26 -13.02
CA LEU A 60 17.36 3.14 -13.83
C LEU A 60 18.26 4.03 -12.96
N LEU A 61 17.74 4.60 -11.87
CA LEU A 61 18.54 5.37 -10.91
C LEU A 61 19.62 4.50 -10.25
N TYR A 62 19.31 3.25 -9.92
CA TYR A 62 20.30 2.30 -9.43
C TYR A 62 21.42 2.05 -10.46
N LEU A 63 21.06 1.82 -11.72
CA LEU A 63 22.03 1.60 -12.80
C LEU A 63 22.91 2.82 -13.02
N GLU A 64 22.35 4.03 -12.99
CA GLU A 64 23.07 5.29 -13.07
C GLU A 64 24.05 5.44 -11.89
N SER A 65 23.61 5.14 -10.68
CA SER A 65 24.48 5.16 -9.48
C SER A 65 25.61 4.14 -9.58
N ALA A 66 25.33 2.92 -10.07
CA ALA A 66 26.34 1.89 -10.28
C ALA A 66 27.36 2.32 -11.35
N ALA A 67 26.91 2.89 -12.46
CA ALA A 67 27.77 3.42 -13.51
C ALA A 67 28.64 4.60 -13.02
N ALA A 68 28.05 5.54 -12.28
CA ALA A 68 28.79 6.69 -11.72
C ALA A 68 29.83 6.26 -10.66
N SER A 69 29.60 5.15 -9.94
CA SER A 69 30.61 4.60 -9.02
C SER A 69 31.81 4.00 -9.72
N LEU A 70 31.61 3.42 -10.92
CA LEU A 70 32.71 2.98 -11.79
C LEU A 70 33.62 4.12 -12.27
N GLU A 71 33.00 5.26 -12.58
CA GLU A 71 33.73 6.43 -13.06
C GLU A 71 34.59 7.08 -11.98
N ARG A 72 34.08 7.10 -10.73
CA ARG A 72 34.76 7.75 -9.58
C ARG A 72 35.82 6.91 -8.92
N THR A 73 35.80 5.60 -9.09
CA THR A 73 36.69 4.70 -8.38
C THR A 73 37.33 3.76 -9.42
N ARG A 74 38.65 3.79 -9.52
CA ARG A 74 39.41 2.65 -10.06
C ARG A 74 39.31 1.52 -9.04
N MET A 75 38.10 0.95 -8.91
CA MET A 75 37.83 -0.12 -7.95
C MET A 75 38.45 -1.42 -8.45
N SER A 76 39.06 -2.19 -7.55
CA SER A 76 39.43 -3.58 -7.83
C SER A 76 38.16 -4.41 -8.13
N ASP A 77 38.29 -5.48 -8.93
CA ASP A 77 37.19 -6.38 -9.26
C ASP A 77 36.41 -6.89 -8.04
N GLU A 78 37.11 -7.06 -6.93
CA GLU A 78 36.55 -7.51 -5.64
C GLU A 78 35.65 -6.45 -5.00
N SER A 79 36.00 -5.18 -5.08
CA SER A 79 35.17 -4.07 -4.57
C SER A 79 33.91 -3.85 -5.41
N LEU A 80 34.00 -4.07 -6.72
CA LEU A 80 32.87 -4.04 -7.66
C LEU A 80 31.88 -5.18 -7.40
N ALA A 81 32.35 -6.39 -7.15
CA ALA A 81 31.52 -7.53 -6.82
C ALA A 81 30.76 -7.29 -5.50
N THR A 82 31.44 -6.76 -4.48
CA THR A 82 30.82 -6.45 -3.18
C THR A 82 29.79 -5.33 -3.28
N ALA A 83 30.05 -4.25 -4.02
CA ALA A 83 29.11 -3.16 -4.23
C ALA A 83 27.87 -3.64 -5.02
N SER A 84 28.06 -4.50 -6.02
CA SER A 84 26.98 -5.12 -6.80
C SER A 84 26.09 -6.01 -5.93
N GLU A 85 26.68 -6.83 -5.06
CA GLU A 85 25.94 -7.70 -4.14
C GLU A 85 25.12 -6.89 -3.10
N GLN A 86 25.70 -5.82 -2.54
CA GLN A 86 24.98 -4.92 -1.63
C GLN A 86 23.80 -4.22 -2.30
N ALA A 87 23.99 -3.72 -3.51
CA ALA A 87 22.93 -3.06 -4.26
C ALA A 87 21.81 -4.05 -4.64
N GLN A 88 22.14 -5.27 -5.02
CA GLN A 88 21.16 -6.32 -5.29
C GLN A 88 20.36 -6.68 -4.02
N LYS A 89 21.00 -6.79 -2.86
CA LYS A 89 20.34 -6.99 -1.56
C LYS A 89 19.38 -5.84 -1.23
N GLN A 90 19.75 -4.58 -1.50
CA GLN A 90 18.87 -3.44 -1.30
C GLN A 90 17.64 -3.46 -2.18
N VAL A 91 17.78 -3.80 -3.47
CA VAL A 91 16.63 -3.92 -4.41
C VAL A 91 15.69 -5.04 -3.97
N VAL A 92 16.23 -6.19 -3.58
CA VAL A 92 15.42 -7.31 -3.06
C VAL A 92 14.68 -6.87 -1.79
N ALA A 93 15.36 -6.25 -0.83
CA ALA A 93 14.74 -5.78 0.40
C ALA A 93 13.61 -4.75 0.17
N LEU A 94 13.79 -3.82 -0.78
CA LEU A 94 12.76 -2.85 -1.16
C LEU A 94 11.55 -3.53 -1.82
N THR A 95 11.79 -4.55 -2.65
CA THR A 95 10.71 -5.32 -3.29
C THR A 95 9.93 -6.14 -2.28
N GLU A 96 10.63 -6.80 -1.34
CA GLU A 96 10.01 -7.55 -0.25
C GLU A 96 9.19 -6.64 0.68
N LEU A 97 9.70 -5.45 1.01
CA LEU A 97 8.99 -4.46 1.82
C LEU A 97 7.69 -4.02 1.11
N ALA A 98 7.76 -3.63 -0.17
CA ALA A 98 6.59 -3.22 -0.94
C ALA A 98 5.55 -4.35 -1.06
N GLN A 99 6.00 -5.60 -1.13
CA GLN A 99 5.10 -6.75 -1.15
C GLN A 99 4.45 -6.97 0.23
N ALA A 100 5.21 -6.83 1.33
CA ALA A 100 4.68 -6.92 2.67
C ALA A 100 3.64 -5.82 2.95
N GLU A 101 3.91 -4.57 2.57
CA GLU A 101 2.96 -3.45 2.67
C GLU A 101 1.66 -3.75 1.93
N ARG A 102 1.74 -4.31 0.71
CA ARG A 102 0.55 -4.69 -0.06
C ARG A 102 -0.29 -5.75 0.64
N ILE A 103 0.34 -6.76 1.23
CA ILE A 103 -0.37 -7.80 1.98
C ILE A 103 -1.10 -7.19 3.18
N VAL A 104 -0.44 -6.28 3.92
CA VAL A 104 -1.03 -5.60 5.07
C VAL A 104 -2.24 -4.75 4.66
N VAL A 105 -2.16 -4.05 3.52
CA VAL A 105 -3.31 -3.29 2.98
C VAL A 105 -4.46 -4.23 2.63
N GLN A 106 -4.22 -5.32 1.90
CA GLN A 106 -5.24 -6.30 1.54
C GLN A 106 -5.93 -6.93 2.76
N GLU A 107 -5.17 -7.28 3.80
CA GLU A 107 -5.73 -7.79 5.05
C GLU A 107 -6.57 -6.73 5.77
N SER A 108 -6.16 -5.47 5.71
CA SER A 108 -6.92 -4.35 6.27
C SER A 108 -8.25 -4.12 5.54
N GLU A 109 -8.26 -4.16 4.21
CA GLU A 109 -9.47 -4.10 3.37
C GLU A 109 -10.43 -5.27 3.69
N ALA A 110 -9.89 -6.47 3.83
CA ALA A 110 -10.68 -7.64 4.23
C ALA A 110 -11.31 -7.45 5.61
N GLY A 111 -10.58 -6.90 6.58
CA GLY A 111 -11.08 -6.57 7.92
C GLY A 111 -12.20 -5.54 7.89
N LEU A 112 -12.07 -4.46 7.11
CA LEU A 112 -13.12 -3.45 6.94
C LEU A 112 -14.37 -4.03 6.26
N SER A 113 -14.19 -4.86 5.24
CA SER A 113 -15.29 -5.57 4.58
C SER A 113 -16.03 -6.52 5.51
N LEU A 114 -15.33 -7.21 6.41
CA LEU A 114 -15.93 -8.01 7.48
C LEU A 114 -16.73 -7.15 8.45
N THR A 115 -16.18 -6.00 8.85
CA THR A 115 -16.85 -5.04 9.72
C THR A 115 -18.15 -4.53 9.10
N LYS A 116 -18.16 -4.13 7.83
CA LYS A 116 -19.39 -3.73 7.10
C LYS A 116 -20.45 -4.80 7.13
N ARG A 117 -20.08 -6.05 6.81
CA ARG A 117 -21.02 -7.17 6.82
C ARG A 117 -21.61 -7.45 8.20
N ALA A 118 -20.78 -7.32 9.24
CA ALA A 118 -21.23 -7.49 10.61
C ALA A 118 -22.21 -6.39 11.04
N ILE A 119 -21.95 -5.13 10.66
CA ILE A 119 -22.87 -3.99 10.91
C ILE A 119 -24.20 -4.22 10.21
N THR A 120 -24.19 -4.65 8.95
CA THR A 120 -25.40 -4.94 8.18
C THR A 120 -26.21 -6.07 8.85
N ALA A 121 -25.56 -7.18 9.18
CA ALA A 121 -26.20 -8.30 9.87
C ALA A 121 -26.78 -7.91 11.23
N PHE A 122 -26.07 -7.07 11.99
CA PHE A 122 -26.55 -6.53 13.25
C PHE A 122 -27.82 -5.69 13.08
N SER A 123 -27.83 -4.78 12.10
CA SER A 123 -29.01 -3.97 11.79
C SER A 123 -30.21 -4.81 11.33
N GLU A 124 -29.97 -5.80 10.46
CA GLU A 124 -31.04 -6.68 9.90
C GLU A 124 -31.60 -7.69 10.90
N SER A 125 -30.79 -8.10 11.88
CA SER A 125 -31.21 -9.07 12.92
C SER A 125 -32.04 -8.48 14.06
N GLY A 126 -32.34 -7.16 14.01
CA GLY A 126 -32.96 -6.47 15.12
C GLY A 126 -31.98 -6.22 16.28
N PHE A 127 -30.74 -5.91 15.92
CA PHE A 127 -29.65 -5.55 16.83
C PHE A 127 -29.13 -6.71 17.70
N ASP A 128 -29.02 -7.91 17.12
CA ASP A 128 -28.39 -9.04 17.81
C ASP A 128 -26.87 -8.83 17.93
N LEU A 129 -26.42 -8.60 19.15
CA LEU A 129 -25.02 -8.37 19.51
C LEU A 129 -24.08 -9.50 19.09
N SER A 130 -24.59 -10.70 18.82
CA SER A 130 -23.76 -11.82 18.37
C SER A 130 -23.01 -11.51 17.06
N HIS A 131 -23.58 -10.67 16.20
CA HIS A 131 -22.99 -10.29 14.92
C HIS A 131 -21.80 -9.32 15.06
N ILE A 132 -21.76 -8.51 16.11
CA ILE A 132 -20.76 -7.45 16.28
C ILE A 132 -19.70 -7.71 17.34
N ARG A 133 -19.78 -8.82 18.08
CA ARG A 133 -18.86 -9.15 19.19
C ARG A 133 -17.37 -9.06 18.84
N ASN A 134 -17.01 -9.34 17.59
CA ASN A 134 -15.63 -9.38 17.15
C ASN A 134 -15.19 -8.14 16.35
N ILE A 135 -16.09 -7.17 16.15
CA ILE A 135 -15.79 -5.98 15.34
C ILE A 135 -14.65 -5.18 15.96
N SER A 136 -14.67 -4.93 17.27
CA SER A 136 -13.63 -4.18 17.96
C SER A 136 -12.26 -4.80 17.71
N LYS A 137 -12.12 -6.13 17.88
CA LYS A 137 -10.88 -6.84 17.62
C LYS A 137 -10.44 -6.79 16.15
N THR A 138 -11.40 -6.85 15.22
CA THR A 138 -11.10 -6.72 13.79
C THR A 138 -10.57 -5.31 13.49
N LEU A 139 -11.20 -4.28 14.03
CA LEU A 139 -10.77 -2.89 13.88
C LEU A 139 -9.41 -2.62 14.55
N GLU A 140 -9.12 -3.26 15.70
CA GLU A 140 -7.79 -3.20 16.34
C GLU A 140 -6.69 -3.75 15.43
N SER A 141 -6.96 -4.85 14.69
CA SER A 141 -6.00 -5.39 13.73
C SER A 141 -5.74 -4.41 12.58
N VAL A 142 -6.79 -3.78 12.05
CA VAL A 142 -6.66 -2.76 10.99
C VAL A 142 -5.97 -1.50 11.52
N TRP A 143 -6.28 -1.08 12.74
CA TRP A 143 -5.60 0.02 13.41
C TRP A 143 -4.10 -0.25 13.55
N GLY A 144 -3.71 -1.42 14.02
CA GLY A 144 -2.32 -1.84 14.15
C GLY A 144 -1.58 -1.83 12.81
N ALA A 145 -2.26 -2.26 11.74
CA ALA A 145 -1.74 -2.18 10.38
C ALA A 145 -1.49 -0.73 9.96
N MET A 146 -2.42 0.19 10.21
CA MET A 146 -2.26 1.61 9.87
C MET A 146 -1.15 2.28 10.67
N VAL A 147 -0.97 1.91 11.93
CA VAL A 147 0.17 2.37 12.75
C VAL A 147 1.49 1.88 12.16
N MET A 148 1.58 0.61 11.77
CA MET A 148 2.78 0.03 11.15
C MET A 148 3.12 0.69 9.80
N LEU A 149 2.11 1.06 9.04
CA LEU A 149 2.24 1.74 7.75
C LEU A 149 2.40 3.27 7.88
N GLU A 150 2.56 3.78 9.11
CA GLU A 150 2.69 5.21 9.44
C GLU A 150 1.51 6.09 8.96
N GLN A 151 0.33 5.49 8.74
CA GLN A 151 -0.89 6.18 8.33
C GLN A 151 -1.62 6.80 9.55
N LYS A 152 -1.03 7.84 10.13
CA LYS A 152 -1.46 8.42 11.41
C LYS A 152 -2.92 8.85 11.43
N ARG A 153 -3.44 9.48 10.36
CA ARG A 153 -4.84 9.94 10.31
C ARG A 153 -5.80 8.77 10.26
N ALA A 154 -5.54 7.76 9.42
CA ALA A 154 -6.36 6.56 9.35
C ALA A 154 -6.33 5.79 10.69
N ALA A 155 -5.16 5.68 11.31
CA ALA A 155 -5.04 5.06 12.63
C ALA A 155 -5.84 5.83 13.70
N ALA A 156 -5.80 7.16 13.71
CA ALA A 156 -6.58 7.96 14.65
C ALA A 156 -8.09 7.79 14.43
N ALA A 157 -8.56 7.76 13.17
CA ALA A 157 -9.96 7.49 12.86
C ALA A 157 -10.40 6.09 13.31
N LEU A 158 -9.60 5.07 13.04
CA LEU A 158 -9.87 3.69 13.48
C LEU A 158 -9.91 3.56 15.01
N HIS A 159 -9.05 4.28 15.73
CA HIS A 159 -9.11 4.30 17.19
C HIS A 159 -10.43 4.86 17.70
N CYS A 160 -10.95 5.95 17.10
CA CYS A 160 -12.27 6.48 17.41
C CYS A 160 -13.39 5.48 17.04
N CYS A 161 -13.25 4.73 15.94
CA CYS A 161 -14.18 3.66 15.58
C CYS A 161 -14.24 2.57 16.67
N ILE A 162 -13.09 2.15 17.20
CA ILE A 162 -13.01 1.14 18.27
C ILE A 162 -13.73 1.66 19.52
N GLN A 163 -13.46 2.91 19.91
CA GLN A 163 -14.14 3.52 21.06
C GLN A 163 -15.66 3.56 20.89
N PHE A 164 -16.15 3.98 19.71
CA PHE A 164 -17.58 3.98 19.41
C PHE A 164 -18.20 2.58 19.50
N VAL A 165 -17.53 1.57 18.98
CA VAL A 165 -18.00 0.18 19.04
C VAL A 165 -18.08 -0.29 20.50
N ASP A 166 -17.05 -0.07 21.30
CA ASP A 166 -16.98 -0.57 22.67
C ASP A 166 -17.92 0.18 23.60
N GLU A 167 -18.06 1.49 23.45
CA GLU A 167 -18.84 2.33 24.34
C GLU A 167 -20.31 2.40 23.97
N VAL A 168 -20.65 2.38 22.66
CA VAL A 168 -22.02 2.57 22.17
C VAL A 168 -22.63 1.27 21.68
N LEU A 169 -21.98 0.54 20.76
CA LEU A 169 -22.58 -0.64 20.15
C LEU A 169 -22.56 -1.85 21.08
N LEU A 170 -21.47 -2.03 21.83
CA LEU A 170 -21.30 -3.11 22.83
C LEU A 170 -21.59 -2.64 24.26
N GLY A 171 -21.92 -1.36 24.41
CA GLY A 171 -22.28 -0.77 25.71
C GLY A 171 -23.52 -1.39 26.35
N PRO A 172 -23.71 -1.19 27.66
CA PRO A 172 -24.81 -1.80 28.41
C PRO A 172 -26.19 -1.24 28.04
N GLU A 173 -26.27 -0.04 27.52
CA GLU A 173 -27.48 0.64 27.10
C GLU A 173 -27.36 1.08 25.65
N GLN A 174 -28.24 0.58 24.80
CA GLN A 174 -28.29 0.99 23.41
C GLN A 174 -29.18 2.22 23.26
N PRO A 175 -28.73 3.28 22.55
CA PRO A 175 -29.50 4.49 22.35
C PRO A 175 -30.72 4.26 21.43
N ASP A 176 -31.79 5.02 21.65
CA ASP A 176 -33.02 4.95 20.83
C ASP A 176 -32.76 5.26 19.32
N VAL A 177 -31.71 6.02 19.05
CA VAL A 177 -31.28 6.43 17.68
C VAL A 177 -30.20 5.51 17.11
N LEU A 178 -30.11 4.25 17.58
CA LEU A 178 -29.03 3.32 17.19
C LEU A 178 -28.95 3.11 15.69
N LYS A 179 -30.07 3.11 14.99
CA LYS A 179 -30.09 2.89 13.53
C LYS A 179 -29.38 4.04 12.79
N GLU A 180 -29.67 5.28 13.14
CA GLU A 180 -29.05 6.47 12.54
C GLU A 180 -27.54 6.52 12.86
N LEU A 181 -27.15 6.12 14.06
CA LEU A 181 -25.73 6.02 14.43
C LEU A 181 -25.00 4.93 13.63
N LEU A 182 -25.64 3.80 13.36
CA LEU A 182 -25.08 2.72 12.53
C LEU A 182 -24.92 3.15 11.07
N GLU A 183 -25.87 3.90 10.51
CA GLU A 183 -25.76 4.44 9.16
C GLU A 183 -24.55 5.38 9.07
N THR A 184 -24.40 6.31 10.01
CA THR A 184 -23.25 7.21 10.07
C THR A 184 -21.94 6.46 10.30
N PHE A 185 -21.93 5.43 11.13
CA PHE A 185 -20.76 4.58 11.35
C PHE A 185 -20.37 3.76 10.12
N ALA A 186 -21.36 3.28 9.36
CA ALA A 186 -21.10 2.60 8.09
C ALA A 186 -20.40 3.53 7.08
N ASP A 187 -20.77 4.81 7.02
CA ASP A 187 -20.12 5.81 6.18
C ASP A 187 -18.65 6.01 6.56
N VAL A 188 -18.32 5.98 7.88
CA VAL A 188 -16.93 6.02 8.36
C VAL A 188 -16.14 4.84 7.80
N ILE A 189 -16.67 3.62 7.96
CA ILE A 189 -15.99 2.39 7.50
C ILE A 189 -15.80 2.38 5.99
N ILE A 190 -16.81 2.81 5.22
CA ILE A 190 -16.73 2.93 3.76
C ILE A 190 -15.67 3.95 3.35
N SER A 191 -15.58 5.09 4.04
CA SER A 191 -14.58 6.11 3.74
C SER A 191 -13.16 5.62 3.99
N ILE A 192 -12.94 4.88 5.08
CA ILE A 192 -11.62 4.29 5.38
C ILE A 192 -11.28 3.17 4.37
N GLU A 193 -12.25 2.34 4.00
CA GLU A 193 -12.08 1.30 2.97
C GLU A 193 -11.70 1.93 1.62
N TYR A 194 -12.42 2.96 1.19
CA TYR A 194 -12.12 3.70 -0.03
C TYR A 194 -10.73 4.36 -0.01
N PHE A 195 -10.32 4.88 1.16
CA PHE A 195 -8.97 5.39 1.35
C PHE A 195 -7.90 4.34 1.04
N LEU A 196 -8.07 3.09 1.47
CA LEU A 196 -7.14 2.01 1.21
C LEU A 196 -7.17 1.53 -0.25
N ASP A 197 -8.36 1.41 -0.84
CA ASP A 197 -8.57 0.88 -2.20
C ASP A 197 -8.05 1.85 -3.29
N THR A 198 -8.12 3.17 -3.06
CA THR A 198 -7.77 4.17 -4.08
C THR A 198 -6.28 4.39 -4.27
N ALA A 199 -5.42 3.91 -3.38
CA ALA A 199 -4.00 4.16 -3.48
C ALA A 199 -3.23 2.98 -4.09
N PRO A 200 -2.54 3.19 -5.21
CA PRO A 200 -1.64 2.19 -5.78
C PRO A 200 -0.43 1.92 -4.89
N THR A 201 -0.11 2.84 -4.00
CA THR A 201 0.96 2.73 -2.98
C THR A 201 0.62 3.60 -1.77
N ILE A 202 1.07 3.18 -0.59
CA ILE A 202 0.87 3.91 0.68
C ILE A 202 1.36 5.36 0.60
N ALA A 203 2.42 5.62 -0.16
CA ALA A 203 2.97 6.97 -0.36
C ALA A 203 2.05 7.94 -1.12
N LYS A 204 0.98 7.44 -1.76
CA LYS A 204 0.05 8.23 -2.59
C LYS A 204 -1.39 8.21 -2.08
N LEU A 205 -1.60 7.80 -0.83
CA LEU A 205 -2.90 7.84 -0.19
C LEU A 205 -3.43 9.29 -0.12
N ASP A 206 -4.59 9.52 -0.74
CA ASP A 206 -5.25 10.82 -0.68
C ASP A 206 -5.95 11.00 0.66
N ASN A 207 -5.29 11.69 1.56
CA ASN A 207 -5.82 11.99 2.89
C ASN A 207 -7.10 12.86 2.89
N SER A 208 -7.50 13.45 1.76
CA SER A 208 -8.75 14.20 1.68
C SER A 208 -9.99 13.30 1.85
N VAL A 209 -9.89 12.06 1.44
CA VAL A 209 -10.94 11.04 1.59
C VAL A 209 -11.26 10.76 3.07
N LEU A 210 -10.25 10.83 3.95
CA LEU A 210 -10.44 10.63 5.39
C LEU A 210 -11.23 11.75 6.06
N GLN A 211 -11.39 12.92 5.41
CA GLN A 211 -12.18 14.01 5.97
C GLN A 211 -13.63 13.60 6.20
N VAL A 212 -14.20 12.82 5.29
CA VAL A 212 -15.59 12.31 5.44
C VAL A 212 -15.69 11.39 6.66
N ALA A 213 -14.70 10.52 6.86
CA ALA A 213 -14.66 9.67 8.05
C ALA A 213 -14.53 10.50 9.34
N GLU A 214 -13.67 11.51 9.35
CA GLU A 214 -13.46 12.40 10.51
C GLU A 214 -14.71 13.21 10.85
N ASP A 215 -15.39 13.77 9.84
CA ASP A 215 -16.64 14.52 10.02
C ASP A 215 -17.77 13.61 10.55
N SER A 216 -17.88 12.40 10.02
CA SER A 216 -18.86 11.40 10.48
C SER A 216 -18.57 10.96 11.92
N LEU A 217 -17.29 10.73 12.27
CA LEU A 217 -16.90 10.42 13.66
C LEU A 217 -17.18 11.58 14.61
N ALA A 218 -16.97 12.82 14.18
CA ALA A 218 -17.33 13.99 14.96
C ALA A 218 -18.86 14.07 15.21
N ALA A 219 -19.69 13.74 14.20
CA ALA A 219 -21.14 13.66 14.33
C ALA A 219 -21.58 12.54 15.29
N LEU A 220 -20.83 11.45 15.36
CA LEU A 220 -21.05 10.37 16.34
C LEU A 220 -20.61 10.74 17.77
N GLY A 221 -19.95 11.88 17.96
CA GLY A 221 -19.41 12.32 19.26
C GLY A 221 -17.98 11.86 19.54
N TYR A 222 -17.28 11.29 18.54
CA TYR A 222 -15.90 10.80 18.63
C TYR A 222 -14.96 11.58 17.68
N PRO A 223 -14.77 12.90 17.90
CA PRO A 223 -13.94 13.71 17.00
C PRO A 223 -12.49 13.23 16.99
N VAL A 224 -11.94 13.04 15.80
CA VAL A 224 -10.54 12.66 15.61
C VAL A 224 -9.64 13.82 16.04
N LYS A 225 -8.79 13.62 17.02
CA LYS A 225 -7.81 14.62 17.46
C LYS A 225 -6.67 14.65 16.47
N ALA A 226 -6.38 15.83 15.90
CA ALA A 226 -5.17 16.04 15.12
C ALA A 226 -3.96 15.74 16.02
N GLY A 227 -3.18 14.71 15.65
CA GLY A 227 -1.94 14.33 16.33
C GLY A 227 -0.75 15.12 15.80
#